data_fbb38c6ffcb8cc7b5823796d4948cf23
#
_entry.id   fbb38c6ffcb8cc7b5823796d4948cf23
#
_cell.length_a   1.000
_cell.length_b   1.000
_cell.length_c   1.000
_cell.angle_alpha   90.00
_cell.angle_beta   90.00
_cell.angle_gamma   90.00
#
_symmetry.space_group_name_H-M   'P 1'
#
loop_
_entity.id
_entity.type
_entity.pdbx_description
1 polymer ?
#
loop_
_entity_poly.entity_id
_entity_poly.type
_entity_poly.pdbx_seq_one_letter_code
_entity_poly.pdbx_strand_id
1 'polypeptide(L)'
;MAFRRLVELAHEFFFGFLLPHAPAGYFILLLPVLGGLIVGPLIHKLAPEAMGDGIPHIMTALQRFSGDIRKRAGLVLIFSSAITLGSGGSAGREGPIALIGAATGSGIGKAIKLSARDVKVLTCSGVAAGIAATFNAPMGGAIFSMEVISKKFTSLDAVPILLAAVVGKAVASSLIDPVPEFVNPTFYFTSLDMVLCFLLGPLFGFLSFLWVRSYYLFEDGFLRLAVPDILKPAIGGITAGVCGLFFLEYGIMGVGYEGINSVFALASAGPSSQLLLLLLALGLLKVLATASTVGSGGSGGVFAPTLYIGTMFGLAAGLIAEMAAPHLIANPLDYGLLGMGA
;
A
#
# COMPACT_ATOMS: atom_id res chain seq x y z
N MET A 1 -8.91 -2.01 -12.64
CA MET A 1 -9.00 -3.25 -13.42
C MET A 1 -7.78 -3.51 -14.28
N ALA A 2 -7.49 -2.72 -15.31
CA ALA A 2 -6.31 -2.93 -16.15
C ALA A 2 -5.00 -2.99 -15.36
N PHE A 3 -4.81 -2.12 -14.37
CA PHE A 3 -3.63 -2.10 -13.52
C PHE A 3 -3.50 -3.38 -12.67
N ARG A 4 -4.61 -3.85 -12.04
CA ARG A 4 -4.60 -5.12 -11.30
C ARG A 4 -4.17 -6.28 -12.20
N ARG A 5 -4.74 -6.36 -13.42
CA ARG A 5 -4.38 -7.40 -14.40
C ARG A 5 -2.91 -7.32 -14.83
N LEU A 6 -2.35 -6.10 -14.95
CA LEU A 6 -0.93 -5.92 -15.25
C LEU A 6 -0.04 -6.41 -14.09
N VAL A 7 -0.42 -6.18 -12.84
CA VAL A 7 0.30 -6.71 -11.67
C VAL A 7 0.24 -8.24 -11.67
N GLU A 8 -0.93 -8.83 -11.92
CA GLU A 8 -1.11 -10.28 -12.02
C GLU A 8 -0.25 -10.88 -13.15
N LEU A 9 -0.27 -10.28 -14.34
CA LEU A 9 0.57 -10.72 -15.46
C LEU A 9 2.08 -10.60 -15.15
N ALA A 10 2.50 -9.53 -14.50
CA ALA A 10 3.88 -9.39 -14.06
C ALA A 10 4.22 -10.47 -13.03
N HIS A 11 3.34 -10.76 -12.07
CA HIS A 11 3.53 -11.82 -11.09
C HIS A 11 3.60 -13.20 -11.75
N GLU A 12 2.70 -13.52 -12.67
CA GLU A 12 2.75 -14.76 -13.45
C GLU A 12 4.07 -14.90 -14.23
N PHE A 13 4.57 -13.80 -14.78
CA PHE A 13 5.86 -13.82 -15.47
C PHE A 13 7.04 -14.11 -14.53
N PHE A 14 7.14 -13.42 -13.39
CA PHE A 14 8.27 -13.59 -12.47
C PHE A 14 8.17 -14.90 -11.67
N PHE A 15 7.02 -15.20 -11.09
CA PHE A 15 6.84 -16.35 -10.21
C PHE A 15 6.32 -17.60 -10.94
N GLY A 16 5.48 -17.45 -11.97
CA GLY A 16 4.93 -18.57 -12.72
C GLY A 16 5.84 -19.04 -13.86
N PHE A 17 6.60 -18.14 -14.50
CA PHE A 17 7.47 -18.49 -15.62
C PHE A 17 8.95 -18.50 -15.23
N LEU A 18 9.52 -17.42 -14.69
CA LEU A 18 10.96 -17.36 -14.41
C LEU A 18 11.38 -18.27 -13.25
N LEU A 19 10.65 -18.29 -12.15
CA LEU A 19 11.04 -19.05 -10.95
C LEU A 19 11.08 -20.57 -11.18
N PRO A 20 10.09 -21.21 -11.84
CA PRO A 20 10.14 -22.66 -12.10
C PRO A 20 11.27 -23.09 -13.04
N HIS A 21 11.77 -22.19 -13.90
CA HIS A 21 12.90 -22.43 -14.79
C HIS A 21 14.25 -22.09 -14.17
N ALA A 22 14.25 -21.58 -12.94
CA ALA A 22 15.46 -21.23 -12.22
C ALA A 22 16.16 -22.47 -11.65
N PRO A 23 17.51 -22.48 -11.58
CA PRO A 23 18.28 -23.67 -11.18
C PRO A 23 18.10 -24.01 -9.68
N ALA A 24 17.54 -23.13 -8.86
CA ALA A 24 17.34 -23.39 -7.45
C ALA A 24 16.28 -22.47 -6.81
N GLY A 25 15.63 -22.92 -5.72
CA GLY A 25 14.54 -22.20 -5.05
C GLY A 25 14.96 -20.84 -4.46
N TYR A 26 16.23 -20.62 -4.12
CA TYR A 26 16.73 -19.33 -3.64
C TYR A 26 16.75 -18.23 -4.73
N PHE A 27 16.46 -18.57 -5.98
CA PHE A 27 16.29 -17.60 -7.07
C PHE A 27 15.17 -16.61 -6.81
N ILE A 28 14.24 -16.93 -5.93
CA ILE A 28 13.18 -16.02 -5.49
C ILE A 28 13.76 -14.70 -4.94
N LEU A 29 14.93 -14.73 -4.31
CA LEU A 29 15.64 -13.57 -3.83
C LEU A 29 16.00 -12.59 -4.96
N LEU A 30 16.27 -13.12 -6.17
CA LEU A 30 16.69 -12.31 -7.31
C LEU A 30 15.51 -11.69 -8.07
N LEU A 31 14.28 -12.16 -7.87
CA LEU A 31 13.12 -11.63 -8.61
C LEU A 31 12.91 -10.13 -8.37
N PRO A 32 12.90 -9.60 -7.11
CA PRO A 32 12.79 -8.16 -6.89
C PRO A 32 14.00 -7.37 -7.42
N VAL A 33 15.18 -8.00 -7.46
CA VAL A 33 16.38 -7.38 -8.03
C VAL A 33 16.21 -7.20 -9.54
N LEU A 34 15.74 -8.23 -10.25
CA LEU A 34 15.43 -8.16 -11.68
C LEU A 34 14.35 -7.12 -11.97
N GLY A 35 13.29 -7.09 -11.16
CA GLY A 35 12.26 -6.05 -11.22
C GLY A 35 12.86 -4.66 -11.07
N GLY A 36 13.72 -4.45 -10.09
CA GLY A 36 14.43 -3.18 -9.84
C GLY A 36 15.33 -2.75 -11.00
N LEU A 37 16.03 -3.70 -11.64
CA LEU A 37 16.84 -3.44 -12.84
C LEU A 37 16.02 -2.96 -14.04
N ILE A 38 14.75 -3.36 -14.14
CA ILE A 38 13.83 -2.89 -15.19
C ILE A 38 13.22 -1.55 -14.80
N VAL A 39 12.77 -1.42 -13.55
CA VAL A 39 12.06 -0.25 -13.04
C VAL A 39 12.96 0.98 -12.96
N GLY A 40 14.21 0.84 -12.52
CA GLY A 40 15.15 1.94 -12.41
C GLY A 40 15.30 2.74 -13.72
N PRO A 41 15.71 2.12 -14.84
CA PRO A 41 15.80 2.79 -16.13
C PRO A 41 14.45 3.35 -16.62
N LEU A 42 13.35 2.62 -16.38
CA LEU A 42 12.01 3.02 -16.80
C LEU A 42 11.61 4.36 -16.15
N ILE A 43 11.80 4.49 -14.85
CA ILE A 43 11.49 5.72 -14.10
C ILE A 43 12.45 6.83 -14.50
N HIS A 44 13.77 6.63 -14.33
CA HIS A 44 14.73 7.71 -14.48
C HIS A 44 14.82 8.29 -15.89
N LYS A 45 14.59 7.46 -16.95
CA LYS A 45 14.64 7.95 -18.34
C LYS A 45 13.32 8.49 -18.84
N LEU A 46 12.19 7.96 -18.35
CA LEU A 46 10.88 8.29 -18.91
C LEU A 46 10.08 9.27 -18.05
N ALA A 47 10.02 9.11 -16.74
CA ALA A 47 9.27 9.98 -15.84
C ALA A 47 9.80 9.86 -14.40
N PRO A 48 10.81 10.67 -14.00
CA PRO A 48 11.32 10.67 -12.63
C PRO A 48 10.23 10.93 -11.58
N GLU A 49 9.18 11.64 -11.96
CA GLU A 49 8.01 11.89 -11.12
C GLU A 49 7.16 10.64 -10.80
N ALA A 50 7.40 9.52 -11.46
CA ALA A 50 6.76 8.23 -11.18
C ALA A 50 7.50 7.41 -10.10
N MET A 51 8.55 7.96 -9.48
CA MET A 51 9.27 7.34 -8.39
C MET A 51 8.43 7.33 -7.10
N GLY A 52 8.50 6.23 -6.35
CA GLY A 52 7.85 6.11 -5.04
C GLY A 52 6.35 5.91 -5.10
N ASP A 53 5.65 6.48 -4.12
CA ASP A 53 4.21 6.25 -3.85
C ASP A 53 3.26 6.94 -4.84
N GLY A 54 3.68 8.03 -5.48
CA GLY A 54 2.81 8.83 -6.37
C GLY A 54 1.88 9.81 -5.65
N ILE A 55 1.52 9.62 -4.39
CA ILE A 55 0.66 10.54 -3.61
C ILE A 55 1.28 11.92 -3.44
N PRO A 56 2.57 12.06 -3.07
CA PRO A 56 3.22 13.38 -3.00
C PRO A 56 3.20 14.12 -4.33
N HIS A 57 3.26 13.40 -5.44
CA HIS A 57 3.15 13.99 -6.78
C HIS A 57 1.75 14.57 -7.04
N ILE A 58 0.68 13.85 -6.67
CA ILE A 58 -0.69 14.37 -6.77
C ILE A 58 -0.85 15.64 -5.93
N MET A 59 -0.38 15.62 -4.67
CA MET A 59 -0.46 16.77 -3.76
C MET A 59 0.27 17.98 -4.31
N THR A 60 1.47 17.77 -4.88
CA THR A 60 2.25 18.83 -5.53
C THR A 60 1.52 19.38 -6.76
N ALA A 61 0.93 18.52 -7.59
CA ALA A 61 0.15 18.92 -8.74
C ALA A 61 -1.05 19.78 -8.36
N LEU A 62 -1.77 19.41 -7.30
CA LEU A 62 -2.91 20.20 -6.79
C LEU A 62 -2.49 21.56 -6.24
N GLN A 63 -1.36 21.63 -5.54
CA GLN A 63 -0.89 22.85 -4.89
C GLN A 63 -0.23 23.83 -5.88
N ARG A 64 0.65 23.34 -6.75
CA ARG A 64 1.51 24.16 -7.61
C ARG A 64 1.04 24.26 -9.06
N PHE A 65 0.37 23.23 -9.57
CA PHE A 65 0.04 23.09 -10.99
C PHE A 65 -1.47 23.01 -11.27
N SER A 66 -2.29 23.49 -10.34
CA SER A 66 -3.76 23.51 -10.50
C SER A 66 -4.38 22.17 -10.85
N GLY A 67 -3.80 21.08 -10.34
CA GLY A 67 -4.26 19.72 -10.60
C GLY A 67 -3.80 19.16 -11.95
N ASP A 68 -2.88 19.83 -12.66
CA ASP A 68 -2.33 19.32 -13.91
C ASP A 68 -1.34 18.18 -13.65
N ILE A 69 -1.70 16.99 -14.09
CA ILE A 69 -0.86 15.79 -14.04
C ILE A 69 -0.51 15.36 -15.45
N ARG A 70 0.78 15.14 -15.69
CA ARG A 70 1.27 14.65 -16.97
C ARG A 70 0.82 13.22 -17.22
N LYS A 71 0.14 12.95 -18.33
CA LYS A 71 -0.32 11.59 -18.71
C LYS A 71 0.83 10.58 -18.74
N ARG A 72 2.02 11.00 -19.17
CA ARG A 72 3.22 10.16 -19.21
C ARG A 72 3.62 9.64 -17.83
N ALA A 73 3.57 10.49 -16.79
CA ALA A 73 3.88 10.07 -15.42
C ALA A 73 2.94 8.95 -14.94
N GLY A 74 1.63 9.09 -15.20
CA GLY A 74 0.65 8.04 -14.90
C GLY A 74 0.93 6.72 -15.62
N LEU A 75 1.27 6.77 -16.92
CA LEU A 75 1.60 5.55 -17.68
C LEU A 75 2.87 4.87 -17.16
N VAL A 76 3.94 5.63 -16.94
CA VAL A 76 5.20 5.08 -16.41
C VAL A 76 4.96 4.48 -15.03
N LEU A 77 4.19 5.14 -14.16
CA LEU A 77 3.85 4.61 -12.84
C LEU A 77 3.07 3.28 -12.94
N ILE A 78 2.12 3.15 -13.86
CA ILE A 78 1.37 1.90 -14.07
C ILE A 78 2.34 0.73 -14.33
N PHE A 79 3.24 0.90 -15.29
CA PHE A 79 4.15 -0.20 -15.67
C PHE A 79 5.23 -0.43 -14.61
N SER A 80 5.84 0.63 -14.07
CA SER A 80 6.87 0.49 -13.04
C SER A 80 6.32 -0.15 -11.76
N SER A 81 5.13 0.27 -11.30
CA SER A 81 4.51 -0.34 -10.13
C SER A 81 4.07 -1.78 -10.38
N ALA A 82 3.53 -2.10 -11.57
CA ALA A 82 3.17 -3.47 -11.90
C ALA A 82 4.39 -4.40 -11.90
N ILE A 83 5.53 -3.93 -12.41
CA ILE A 83 6.78 -4.69 -12.40
C ILE A 83 7.35 -4.80 -10.98
N THR A 84 7.37 -3.71 -10.20
CA THR A 84 7.85 -3.74 -8.80
C THR A 84 7.05 -4.73 -7.98
N LEU A 85 5.71 -4.65 -8.01
CA LEU A 85 4.82 -5.54 -7.26
C LEU A 85 4.87 -6.98 -7.78
N GLY A 86 4.81 -7.15 -9.10
CA GLY A 86 4.82 -8.46 -9.75
C GLY A 86 6.13 -9.21 -9.57
N SER A 87 7.27 -8.52 -9.45
CA SER A 87 8.55 -9.15 -9.16
C SER A 87 8.77 -9.45 -7.67
N GLY A 88 7.84 -9.08 -6.79
CA GLY A 88 7.93 -9.33 -5.36
C GLY A 88 8.50 -8.15 -4.55
N GLY A 89 8.65 -6.96 -5.13
CA GLY A 89 8.95 -5.75 -4.37
C GLY A 89 7.85 -5.46 -3.34
N SER A 90 8.23 -5.15 -2.11
CA SER A 90 7.28 -4.90 -1.01
C SER A 90 6.72 -3.48 -1.12
N ALA A 91 5.50 -3.36 -1.63
CA ALA A 91 4.84 -2.06 -1.81
C ALA A 91 3.32 -2.23 -1.98
N GLY A 92 2.56 -1.13 -1.87
CA GLY A 92 1.13 -1.08 -2.09
C GLY A 92 0.77 -0.70 -3.53
N ARG A 93 -0.43 -1.03 -3.95
CA ARG A 93 -1.01 -0.66 -5.25
C ARG A 93 -1.83 0.62 -5.22
N GLU A 94 -2.10 1.16 -4.04
CA GLU A 94 -3.06 2.23 -3.79
C GLU A 94 -2.55 3.59 -4.28
N GLY A 95 -1.28 3.90 -4.01
CA GLY A 95 -0.63 5.10 -4.53
C GLY A 95 -0.68 5.19 -6.06
N PRO A 96 -0.23 4.14 -6.77
CA PRO A 96 -0.38 4.06 -8.22
C PRO A 96 -1.81 4.22 -8.71
N ILE A 97 -2.79 3.57 -8.08
CA ILE A 97 -4.20 3.68 -8.45
C ILE A 97 -4.72 5.10 -8.21
N ALA A 98 -4.35 5.73 -7.11
CA ALA A 98 -4.69 7.12 -6.82
C ALA A 98 -4.16 8.07 -7.92
N LEU A 99 -2.90 7.88 -8.35
CA LEU A 99 -2.30 8.70 -9.41
C LEU A 99 -2.95 8.44 -10.78
N ILE A 100 -3.30 7.18 -11.10
CA ILE A 100 -4.05 6.84 -12.32
C ILE A 100 -5.38 7.58 -12.34
N GLY A 101 -6.13 7.50 -11.24
CA GLY A 101 -7.40 8.21 -11.07
C GLY A 101 -7.23 9.72 -11.21
N ALA A 102 -6.26 10.29 -10.51
CA ALA A 102 -5.91 11.70 -10.56
C ALA A 102 -5.55 12.17 -11.99
N ALA A 103 -4.69 11.43 -12.69
CA ALA A 103 -4.29 11.74 -14.06
C ALA A 103 -5.48 11.66 -15.05
N THR A 104 -6.39 10.71 -14.83
CA THR A 104 -7.61 10.58 -15.62
C THR A 104 -8.53 11.77 -15.39
N GLY A 105 -8.82 12.12 -14.13
CA GLY A 105 -9.66 13.28 -13.78
C GLY A 105 -9.08 14.60 -14.30
N SER A 106 -7.77 14.82 -14.10
CA SER A 106 -7.03 15.96 -14.67
C SER A 106 -7.11 16.00 -16.20
N GLY A 107 -6.90 14.85 -16.85
CA GLY A 107 -6.94 14.74 -18.31
C GLY A 107 -8.31 15.07 -18.91
N ILE A 108 -9.40 14.59 -18.28
CA ILE A 108 -10.78 14.89 -18.67
C ILE A 108 -11.05 16.40 -18.50
N GLY A 109 -10.77 16.95 -17.32
CA GLY A 109 -11.01 18.37 -17.05
C GLY A 109 -10.31 19.30 -18.03
N LYS A 110 -9.08 18.97 -18.43
CA LYS A 110 -8.35 19.72 -19.45
C LYS A 110 -8.91 19.54 -20.86
N ALA A 111 -9.34 18.33 -21.21
CA ALA A 111 -9.89 18.03 -22.53
C ALA A 111 -11.18 18.83 -22.79
N ILE A 112 -12.02 19.03 -21.78
CA ILE A 112 -13.24 19.84 -21.87
C ILE A 112 -13.04 21.29 -21.44
N LYS A 113 -11.78 21.72 -21.24
CA LYS A 113 -11.37 23.11 -20.97
C LYS A 113 -12.03 23.72 -19.73
N LEU A 114 -12.13 22.96 -18.64
CA LEU A 114 -12.66 23.44 -17.37
C LEU A 114 -11.74 24.47 -16.71
N SER A 115 -12.31 25.19 -15.74
CA SER A 115 -11.51 26.12 -14.91
C SER A 115 -10.44 25.37 -14.09
N ALA A 116 -9.39 26.07 -13.69
CA ALA A 116 -8.33 25.50 -12.87
C ALA A 116 -8.87 24.91 -11.53
N ARG A 117 -9.95 25.49 -10.97
CA ARG A 117 -10.63 24.98 -9.79
C ARG A 117 -11.30 23.64 -10.09
N ASP A 118 -12.06 23.57 -11.18
CA ASP A 118 -12.81 22.36 -11.52
C ASP A 118 -11.88 21.20 -11.91
N VAL A 119 -10.73 21.50 -12.56
CA VAL A 119 -9.69 20.50 -12.82
C VAL A 119 -9.15 19.90 -11.51
N LYS A 120 -8.93 20.72 -10.46
CA LYS A 120 -8.53 20.20 -9.13
C LYS A 120 -9.60 19.28 -8.55
N VAL A 121 -10.87 19.67 -8.63
CA VAL A 121 -12.00 18.87 -8.12
C VAL A 121 -12.09 17.54 -8.87
N LEU A 122 -11.97 17.55 -10.21
CA LEU A 122 -11.96 16.32 -11.01
C LEU A 122 -10.74 15.44 -10.73
N THR A 123 -9.58 16.03 -10.48
CA THR A 123 -8.38 15.29 -10.06
C THR A 123 -8.63 14.55 -8.75
N CYS A 124 -9.21 15.22 -7.74
CA CYS A 124 -9.61 14.61 -6.48
C CYS A 124 -10.71 13.57 -6.66
N SER A 125 -11.69 13.82 -7.53
CA SER A 125 -12.76 12.88 -7.88
C SER A 125 -12.19 11.59 -8.49
N GLY A 126 -11.18 11.71 -9.34
CA GLY A 126 -10.48 10.56 -9.90
C GLY A 126 -9.76 9.72 -8.84
N VAL A 127 -9.08 10.37 -7.88
CA VAL A 127 -8.47 9.69 -6.73
C VAL A 127 -9.53 8.93 -5.94
N ALA A 128 -10.63 9.61 -5.59
CA ALA A 128 -11.72 9.01 -4.80
C ALA A 128 -12.32 7.78 -5.50
N ALA A 129 -12.56 7.88 -6.81
CA ALA A 129 -13.07 6.75 -7.60
C ALA A 129 -12.09 5.57 -7.64
N GLY A 130 -10.78 5.84 -7.80
CA GLY A 130 -9.75 4.81 -7.82
C GLY A 130 -9.64 4.05 -6.49
N ILE A 131 -9.57 4.76 -5.37
CA ILE A 131 -9.51 4.17 -4.02
C ILE A 131 -10.80 3.44 -3.68
N ALA A 132 -11.98 4.05 -3.98
CA ALA A 132 -13.28 3.43 -3.74
C ALA A 132 -13.45 2.11 -4.51
N ALA A 133 -13.00 2.06 -5.76
CA ALA A 133 -13.02 0.86 -6.58
C ALA A 133 -12.08 -0.24 -6.07
N THR A 134 -10.94 0.13 -5.47
CA THR A 134 -9.94 -0.82 -4.96
C THR A 134 -10.43 -1.50 -3.68
N PHE A 135 -10.92 -0.71 -2.73
CA PHE A 135 -11.32 -1.21 -1.40
C PHE A 135 -12.79 -1.52 -1.26
N ASN A 136 -13.58 -1.37 -2.33
CA ASN A 136 -15.04 -1.48 -2.26
C ASN A 136 -15.66 -0.53 -1.20
N ALA A 137 -15.02 0.62 -0.96
CA ALA A 137 -15.31 1.56 0.11
C ALA A 137 -15.51 2.99 -0.42
N PRO A 138 -16.72 3.35 -0.92
CA PRO A 138 -16.94 4.67 -1.52
C PRO A 138 -16.75 5.82 -0.53
N MET A 139 -17.22 5.68 0.71
CA MET A 139 -17.00 6.70 1.74
C MET A 139 -15.52 6.87 2.08
N GLY A 140 -14.80 5.75 2.27
CA GLY A 140 -13.35 5.77 2.53
C GLY A 140 -12.57 6.44 1.40
N GLY A 141 -12.87 6.12 0.14
CA GLY A 141 -12.22 6.74 -1.01
C GLY A 141 -12.49 8.25 -1.11
N ALA A 142 -13.73 8.67 -0.84
CA ALA A 142 -14.08 10.09 -0.84
C ALA A 142 -13.39 10.86 0.30
N ILE A 143 -13.43 10.34 1.52
CA ILE A 143 -12.78 10.96 2.70
C ILE A 143 -11.26 11.03 2.48
N PHE A 144 -10.63 9.95 2.03
CA PHE A 144 -9.20 9.93 1.71
C PHE A 144 -8.84 11.04 0.71
N SER A 145 -9.62 11.18 -0.36
CA SER A 145 -9.36 12.21 -1.36
C SER A 145 -9.54 13.63 -0.81
N MET A 146 -10.53 13.86 0.03
CA MET A 146 -10.81 15.17 0.62
C MET A 146 -9.79 15.54 1.70
N GLU A 147 -9.50 14.62 2.61
CA GLU A 147 -8.71 14.88 3.81
C GLU A 147 -7.20 14.78 3.53
N VAL A 148 -6.76 13.71 2.87
CA VAL A 148 -5.33 13.44 2.64
C VAL A 148 -4.83 14.22 1.41
N ILE A 149 -5.57 14.16 0.31
CA ILE A 149 -5.10 14.68 -0.98
C ILE A 149 -5.38 16.17 -1.12
N SER A 150 -6.64 16.59 -0.96
CA SER A 150 -7.04 17.99 -1.16
C SER A 150 -6.65 18.88 0.02
N LYS A 151 -6.77 18.40 1.25
CA LYS A 151 -6.58 19.12 2.53
C LYS A 151 -7.45 20.38 2.70
N LYS A 152 -8.04 20.87 1.61
CA LYS A 152 -8.93 22.04 1.56
C LYS A 152 -10.05 21.74 0.57
N PHE A 153 -11.25 21.54 1.08
CA PHE A 153 -12.44 21.31 0.25
C PHE A 153 -13.63 22.12 0.80
N THR A 154 -14.51 22.50 -0.09
CA THR A 154 -15.79 23.11 0.26
C THR A 154 -16.90 22.06 0.16
N SER A 155 -18.07 22.33 0.73
CA SER A 155 -19.24 21.45 0.59
C SER A 155 -19.61 21.19 -0.89
N LEU A 156 -19.39 22.19 -1.76
CA LEU A 156 -19.63 22.06 -3.19
C LEU A 156 -18.63 21.14 -3.88
N ASP A 157 -17.37 21.10 -3.41
CA ASP A 157 -16.33 20.21 -3.96
C ASP A 157 -16.55 18.75 -3.50
N ALA A 158 -17.18 18.54 -2.34
CA ALA A 158 -17.44 17.22 -1.79
C ALA A 158 -18.44 16.39 -2.64
N VAL A 159 -19.45 17.04 -3.21
CA VAL A 159 -20.49 16.35 -4.00
C VAL A 159 -19.91 15.58 -5.19
N PRO A 160 -19.14 16.19 -6.11
CA PRO A 160 -18.56 15.45 -7.23
C PRO A 160 -17.56 14.37 -6.79
N ILE A 161 -16.82 14.59 -5.70
CA ILE A 161 -15.88 13.59 -5.15
C ILE A 161 -16.64 12.37 -4.63
N LEU A 162 -17.72 12.56 -3.86
CA LEU A 162 -18.57 11.48 -3.37
C LEU A 162 -19.26 10.73 -4.52
N LEU A 163 -19.81 11.43 -5.48
CA LEU A 163 -20.44 10.82 -6.66
C LEU A 163 -19.43 9.98 -7.44
N ALA A 164 -18.23 10.49 -7.67
CA ALA A 164 -17.16 9.76 -8.36
C ALA A 164 -16.76 8.48 -7.61
N ALA A 165 -16.66 8.54 -6.28
CA ALA A 165 -16.37 7.38 -5.44
C ALA A 165 -17.47 6.30 -5.56
N VAL A 166 -18.74 6.70 -5.45
CA VAL A 166 -19.88 5.77 -5.56
C VAL A 166 -19.94 5.14 -6.95
N VAL A 167 -19.84 5.95 -8.01
CA VAL A 167 -19.87 5.46 -9.40
C VAL A 167 -18.66 4.58 -9.69
N GLY A 168 -17.46 4.98 -9.23
CA GLY A 168 -16.23 4.20 -9.41
C GLY A 168 -16.35 2.80 -8.76
N LYS A 169 -16.88 2.73 -7.54
CA LYS A 169 -17.19 1.46 -6.86
C LYS A 169 -18.24 0.66 -7.61
N ALA A 170 -19.34 1.27 -8.02
CA ALA A 170 -20.43 0.59 -8.72
C ALA A 170 -19.95 -0.03 -10.04
N VAL A 171 -19.19 0.71 -10.85
CA VAL A 171 -18.58 0.21 -12.09
C VAL A 171 -17.58 -0.91 -11.80
N ALA A 172 -16.75 -0.77 -10.77
CA ALA A 172 -15.82 -1.83 -10.39
C ALA A 172 -16.55 -3.13 -10.03
N SER A 173 -17.58 -3.05 -9.21
CA SER A 173 -18.38 -4.21 -8.77
C SER A 173 -19.23 -4.85 -9.87
N SER A 174 -19.55 -4.13 -10.95
CA SER A 174 -20.26 -4.70 -12.11
C SER A 174 -19.34 -5.47 -13.06
N LEU A 175 -18.04 -5.29 -12.95
CA LEU A 175 -17.03 -5.88 -13.84
C LEU A 175 -16.17 -6.97 -13.16
N ILE A 176 -16.07 -6.95 -11.85
CA ILE A 176 -15.35 -7.94 -11.04
C ILE A 176 -16.22 -8.23 -9.82
N ASP A 177 -16.38 -9.50 -9.48
CA ASP A 177 -17.01 -9.89 -8.23
C ASP A 177 -16.28 -9.23 -7.05
N PRO A 178 -16.99 -8.52 -6.17
CA PRO A 178 -16.40 -7.84 -5.04
C PRO A 178 -15.95 -8.86 -3.99
N VAL A 179 -14.74 -9.38 -4.16
CA VAL A 179 -14.10 -10.20 -3.12
C VAL A 179 -13.53 -9.23 -2.08
N PRO A 180 -13.92 -9.33 -0.81
CA PRO A 180 -13.30 -8.55 0.25
C PRO A 180 -11.78 -8.80 0.26
N GLU A 181 -10.99 -7.72 0.32
CA GLU A 181 -9.53 -7.86 0.41
C GLU A 181 -9.11 -8.49 1.74
N PHE A 182 -9.93 -8.34 2.77
CA PHE A 182 -9.71 -8.89 4.11
C PHE A 182 -10.90 -9.75 4.52
N VAL A 183 -10.60 -10.90 5.13
CA VAL A 183 -11.61 -11.70 5.83
C VAL A 183 -12.02 -10.92 7.07
N ASN A 184 -13.28 -10.50 7.15
CA ASN A 184 -13.80 -9.80 8.31
C ASN A 184 -14.06 -10.81 9.44
N PRO A 185 -13.27 -10.82 10.53
CA PRO A 185 -13.69 -11.49 11.74
C PRO A 185 -14.94 -10.77 12.29
N THR A 186 -15.82 -11.52 12.94
CA THR A 186 -16.98 -10.95 13.66
C THR A 186 -16.46 -10.05 14.78
N PHE A 187 -16.80 -8.78 14.75
CA PHE A 187 -16.33 -7.77 15.69
C PHE A 187 -17.14 -7.83 16.98
N TYR A 188 -16.49 -8.12 18.10
CA TYR A 188 -17.10 -8.09 19.42
C TYR A 188 -16.34 -7.15 20.34
N PHE A 189 -16.91 -5.97 20.58
CA PHE A 189 -16.27 -4.92 21.38
C PHE A 189 -16.98 -4.79 22.75
N THR A 190 -16.23 -4.90 23.82
CA THR A 190 -16.71 -4.64 25.17
C THR A 190 -16.28 -3.25 25.64
N SER A 191 -16.87 -2.76 26.74
CA SER A 191 -16.47 -1.47 27.33
C SER A 191 -15.00 -1.47 27.79
N LEU A 192 -14.44 -2.64 28.12
CA LEU A 192 -13.04 -2.77 28.51
C LEU A 192 -12.10 -2.65 27.31
N ASP A 193 -12.50 -3.21 26.16
CA ASP A 193 -11.73 -3.07 24.92
C ASP A 193 -11.57 -1.60 24.54
N MET A 194 -12.57 -0.74 24.81
CA MET A 194 -12.45 0.71 24.60
C MET A 194 -11.34 1.33 25.46
N VAL A 195 -11.21 0.92 26.71
CA VAL A 195 -10.13 1.40 27.61
C VAL A 195 -8.76 0.95 27.09
N LEU A 196 -8.65 -0.32 26.67
CA LEU A 196 -7.43 -0.88 26.09
C LEU A 196 -7.06 -0.16 24.78
N CYS A 197 -8.01 0.14 23.91
CA CYS A 197 -7.78 0.94 22.71
C CYS A 197 -7.22 2.33 23.03
N PHE A 198 -7.75 2.98 24.04
CA PHE A 198 -7.24 4.28 24.51
C PHE A 198 -5.79 4.18 24.99
N LEU A 199 -5.43 3.10 25.68
CA LEU A 199 -4.05 2.84 26.12
C LEU A 199 -3.12 2.47 24.96
N LEU A 200 -3.62 1.76 23.95
CA LEU A 200 -2.86 1.38 22.76
C LEU A 200 -2.62 2.54 21.78
N GLY A 201 -3.49 3.56 21.80
CA GLY A 201 -3.35 4.74 20.93
C GLY A 201 -1.94 5.38 20.97
N PRO A 202 -1.39 5.74 22.14
CA PRO A 202 -0.01 6.24 22.25
C PRO A 202 1.05 5.27 21.74
N LEU A 203 0.86 3.96 21.96
CA LEU A 203 1.77 2.93 21.46
C LEU A 203 1.78 2.90 19.93
N PHE A 204 0.61 2.90 19.29
CA PHE A 204 0.51 2.93 17.83
C PHE A 204 1.01 4.26 17.26
N GLY A 205 0.79 5.38 17.94
CA GLY A 205 1.39 6.67 17.59
C GLY A 205 2.93 6.62 17.59
N PHE A 206 3.52 5.96 18.56
CA PHE A 206 4.97 5.74 18.62
C PHE A 206 5.46 4.80 17.53
N LEU A 207 4.75 3.70 17.26
CA LEU A 207 5.06 2.77 16.17
C LEU A 207 4.97 3.45 14.80
N SER A 208 3.95 4.28 14.59
CA SER A 208 3.80 5.08 13.38
C SER A 208 4.99 6.05 13.19
N PHE A 209 5.41 6.73 14.27
CA PHE A 209 6.61 7.58 14.23
C PHE A 209 7.86 6.77 13.85
N LEU A 210 8.05 5.58 14.42
CA LEU A 210 9.18 4.72 14.08
C LEU A 210 9.12 4.25 12.63
N TRP A 211 7.93 3.90 12.12
CA TRP A 211 7.73 3.52 10.73
C TRP A 211 8.14 4.64 9.77
N VAL A 212 7.60 5.84 9.97
CA VAL A 212 7.91 7.02 9.15
C VAL A 212 9.40 7.35 9.20
N ARG A 213 10.00 7.32 10.40
CA ARG A 213 11.44 7.57 10.57
C ARG A 213 12.28 6.52 9.87
N SER A 214 11.91 5.25 9.96
CA SER A 214 12.61 4.15 9.27
C SER A 214 12.54 4.32 7.76
N TYR A 215 11.37 4.66 7.22
CA TYR A 215 11.19 4.91 5.80
C TYR A 215 12.13 6.00 5.29
N TYR A 216 12.13 7.17 5.91
CA TYR A 216 13.02 8.27 5.51
C TYR A 216 14.50 7.98 5.76
N LEU A 217 14.85 7.19 6.77
CA LEU A 217 16.23 6.75 7.00
C LEU A 217 16.75 5.91 5.83
N PHE A 218 15.94 5.00 5.31
CA PHE A 218 16.28 4.20 4.13
C PHE A 218 16.35 5.07 2.88
N GLU A 219 15.39 5.95 2.65
CA GLU A 219 15.38 6.89 1.52
C GLU A 219 16.65 7.75 1.51
N ASP A 220 16.99 8.40 2.64
CA ASP A 220 18.22 9.20 2.79
C ASP A 220 19.48 8.36 2.60
N GLY A 221 19.48 7.12 3.09
CA GLY A 221 20.56 6.17 2.90
C GLY A 221 20.80 5.88 1.42
N PHE A 222 19.74 5.57 0.67
CA PHE A 222 19.82 5.35 -0.77
C PHE A 222 20.19 6.62 -1.56
N LEU A 223 19.72 7.80 -1.14
CA LEU A 223 20.12 9.07 -1.76
C LEU A 223 21.65 9.30 -1.64
N ARG A 224 22.24 8.97 -0.49
CA ARG A 224 23.68 9.14 -0.23
C ARG A 224 24.55 8.03 -0.83
N LEU A 225 23.94 6.94 -1.27
CA LEU A 225 24.69 5.82 -1.83
C LEU A 225 25.35 6.22 -3.16
N ALA A 226 26.68 6.07 -3.24
CA ALA A 226 27.49 6.42 -4.42
C ALA A 226 27.35 5.36 -5.54
N VAL A 227 26.10 5.10 -5.96
CA VAL A 227 25.72 4.18 -7.05
C VAL A 227 24.78 4.92 -7.99
N PRO A 228 24.85 4.67 -9.30
CA PRO A 228 23.88 5.25 -10.25
C PRO A 228 22.43 5.03 -9.80
N ASP A 229 21.63 6.08 -9.82
CA ASP A 229 20.24 6.06 -9.35
C ASP A 229 19.39 4.98 -10.04
N ILE A 230 19.73 4.68 -11.29
CA ILE A 230 19.08 3.63 -12.09
C ILE A 230 19.22 2.23 -11.44
N LEU A 231 20.28 1.98 -10.67
CA LEU A 231 20.55 0.69 -10.03
C LEU A 231 20.04 0.60 -8.59
N LYS A 232 19.71 1.71 -7.96
CA LYS A 232 19.23 1.73 -6.56
C LYS A 232 18.01 0.85 -6.31
N PRO A 233 16.96 0.83 -7.20
CA PRO A 233 15.81 -0.07 -7.01
C PRO A 233 16.19 -1.56 -7.01
N ALA A 234 17.22 -1.95 -7.76
CA ALA A 234 17.72 -3.33 -7.73
C ALA A 234 18.38 -3.67 -6.39
N ILE A 235 19.13 -2.73 -5.82
CA ILE A 235 19.76 -2.91 -4.49
C ILE A 235 18.68 -3.01 -3.41
N GLY A 236 17.64 -2.15 -3.46
CA GLY A 236 16.48 -2.26 -2.57
C GLY A 236 15.74 -3.59 -2.72
N GLY A 237 15.71 -4.14 -3.94
CA GLY A 237 15.16 -5.46 -4.24
C GLY A 237 15.87 -6.61 -3.52
N ILE A 238 17.18 -6.49 -3.25
CA ILE A 238 17.93 -7.51 -2.48
C ILE A 238 17.33 -7.65 -1.08
N THR A 239 17.08 -6.55 -0.38
CA THR A 239 16.49 -6.58 0.96
C THR A 239 15.10 -7.21 0.95
N ALA A 240 14.24 -6.82 0.00
CA ALA A 240 12.91 -7.41 -0.15
C ALA A 240 12.98 -8.91 -0.44
N GLY A 241 13.90 -9.34 -1.31
CA GLY A 241 14.11 -10.73 -1.64
C GLY A 241 14.62 -11.56 -0.46
N VAL A 242 15.57 -11.04 0.32
CA VAL A 242 16.06 -11.70 1.55
C VAL A 242 14.93 -11.86 2.56
N CYS A 243 14.17 -10.80 2.84
CA CYS A 243 13.02 -10.88 3.75
C CYS A 243 11.97 -11.89 3.27
N GLY A 244 11.70 -11.92 1.95
CA GLY A 244 10.72 -12.82 1.35
C GLY A 244 11.14 -14.28 1.34
N LEU A 245 12.44 -14.58 1.26
CA LEU A 245 12.95 -15.95 1.21
C LEU A 245 12.53 -16.79 2.44
N PHE A 246 12.51 -16.16 3.61
CA PHE A 246 12.17 -16.85 4.87
C PHE A 246 10.66 -16.86 5.17
N PHE A 247 9.88 -15.93 4.59
CA PHE A 247 8.48 -15.68 4.97
C PHE A 247 7.58 -15.46 3.75
N LEU A 248 7.78 -16.22 2.70
CA LEU A 248 7.06 -16.06 1.42
C LEU A 248 5.55 -16.14 1.59
N GLU A 249 5.06 -17.13 2.36
CA GLU A 249 3.64 -17.39 2.58
C GLU A 249 2.92 -16.30 3.39
N TYR A 250 3.69 -15.43 4.05
CA TYR A 250 3.15 -14.38 4.91
C TYR A 250 3.10 -12.99 4.24
N GLY A 251 3.28 -12.90 2.92
CA GLY A 251 3.06 -11.66 2.18
C GLY A 251 4.06 -10.54 2.46
N ILE A 252 5.29 -10.86 2.88
CA ILE A 252 6.38 -9.87 3.00
C ILE A 252 6.70 -9.26 1.65
N MET A 253 6.76 -10.10 0.61
CA MET A 253 6.87 -9.67 -0.78
C MET A 253 5.49 -9.21 -1.30
N GLY A 254 5.50 -8.29 -2.26
CA GLY A 254 4.28 -7.76 -2.87
C GLY A 254 3.44 -6.91 -1.92
N VAL A 255 2.13 -6.92 -2.13
CA VAL A 255 1.17 -6.06 -1.41
C VAL A 255 0.99 -6.48 0.06
N GLY A 256 0.88 -7.78 0.33
CA GLY A 256 0.80 -8.32 1.69
C GLY A 256 -0.61 -8.70 2.18
N TYR A 257 -1.67 -8.49 1.40
CA TYR A 257 -3.04 -8.81 1.84
C TYR A 257 -3.28 -10.29 2.14
N GLU A 258 -2.66 -11.17 1.35
CA GLU A 258 -2.71 -12.62 1.59
C GLU A 258 -2.08 -12.98 2.93
N GLY A 259 -0.96 -12.33 3.27
CA GLY A 259 -0.31 -12.53 4.56
C GLY A 259 -1.14 -12.05 5.74
N ILE A 260 -1.88 -10.95 5.61
CA ILE A 260 -2.85 -10.51 6.63
C ILE A 260 -3.90 -11.60 6.88
N ASN A 261 -4.50 -12.15 5.81
CA ASN A 261 -5.51 -13.20 5.92
C ASN A 261 -4.93 -14.49 6.54
N SER A 262 -3.71 -14.89 6.14
CA SER A 262 -3.01 -16.05 6.70
C SER A 262 -2.78 -15.91 8.21
N VAL A 263 -2.38 -14.72 8.65
CA VAL A 263 -2.10 -14.46 10.07
C VAL A 263 -3.38 -14.39 10.89
N PHE A 264 -4.48 -13.83 10.36
CA PHE A 264 -5.79 -13.92 11.03
C PHE A 264 -6.24 -15.36 11.21
N ALA A 265 -6.05 -16.21 10.19
CA ALA A 265 -6.36 -17.64 10.29
C ALA A 265 -5.49 -18.36 11.34
N LEU A 266 -4.19 -18.05 11.43
CA LEU A 266 -3.32 -18.59 12.46
C LEU A 266 -3.71 -18.11 13.87
N ALA A 267 -4.03 -16.82 14.02
CA ALA A 267 -4.40 -16.25 15.31
C ALA A 267 -5.73 -16.78 15.85
N SER A 268 -6.63 -17.23 14.98
CA SER A 268 -7.88 -17.88 15.38
C SER A 268 -7.68 -19.24 16.07
N ALA A 269 -6.50 -19.86 15.94
CA ALA A 269 -6.17 -21.12 16.62
C ALA A 269 -5.80 -20.95 18.11
N GLY A 270 -5.67 -19.71 18.58
CA GLY A 270 -5.40 -19.34 19.97
C GLY A 270 -4.01 -18.77 20.22
N PRO A 271 -3.80 -18.18 21.40
CA PRO A 271 -2.55 -17.48 21.71
C PRO A 271 -1.38 -18.44 21.92
N SER A 272 -0.24 -18.10 21.32
CA SER A 272 1.03 -18.80 21.56
C SER A 272 2.21 -17.82 21.50
N SER A 273 3.27 -18.12 22.28
CA SER A 273 4.49 -17.32 22.25
C SER A 273 5.19 -17.37 20.89
N GLN A 274 5.05 -18.48 20.17
CA GLN A 274 5.61 -18.63 18.82
C GLN A 274 4.88 -17.72 17.82
N LEU A 275 3.55 -17.65 17.90
CA LEU A 275 2.76 -16.74 17.06
C LEU A 275 3.08 -15.28 17.37
N LEU A 276 3.24 -14.92 18.65
CA LEU A 276 3.64 -13.56 19.04
C LEU A 276 4.99 -13.15 18.43
N LEU A 277 5.98 -14.02 18.51
CA LEU A 277 7.30 -13.78 17.91
C LEU A 277 7.21 -13.65 16.38
N LEU A 278 6.40 -14.51 15.74
CA LEU A 278 6.15 -14.46 14.30
C LEU A 278 5.54 -13.11 13.89
N LEU A 279 4.51 -12.64 14.59
CA LEU A 279 3.85 -11.36 14.32
C LEU A 279 4.81 -10.18 14.40
N LEU A 280 5.61 -10.12 15.47
CA LEU A 280 6.61 -9.07 15.65
C LEU A 280 7.67 -9.12 14.55
N ALA A 281 8.15 -10.32 14.19
CA ALA A 281 9.11 -10.49 13.11
C ALA A 281 8.54 -10.04 11.75
N LEU A 282 7.30 -10.47 11.42
CA LEU A 282 6.63 -10.11 10.18
C LEU A 282 6.42 -8.60 10.06
N GLY A 283 5.97 -7.92 11.13
CA GLY A 283 5.82 -6.47 11.17
C GLY A 283 7.14 -5.76 10.89
N LEU A 284 8.23 -6.15 11.57
CA LEU A 284 9.56 -5.56 11.37
C LEU A 284 10.14 -5.84 9.98
N LEU A 285 9.99 -7.06 9.48
CA LEU A 285 10.46 -7.43 8.14
C LEU A 285 9.70 -6.67 7.04
N LYS A 286 8.39 -6.45 7.23
CA LYS A 286 7.61 -5.63 6.28
C LYS A 286 8.09 -4.18 6.26
N VAL A 287 8.43 -3.60 7.43
CA VAL A 287 9.06 -2.27 7.52
C VAL A 287 10.33 -2.23 6.69
N LEU A 288 11.24 -3.19 6.88
CA LEU A 288 12.53 -3.23 6.18
C LEU A 288 12.35 -3.43 4.67
N ALA A 289 11.52 -4.40 4.27
CA ALA A 289 11.29 -4.73 2.87
C ALA A 289 10.64 -3.55 2.13
N THR A 290 9.64 -2.88 2.73
CA THR A 290 8.95 -1.76 2.09
C THR A 290 9.82 -0.51 2.05
N ALA A 291 10.48 -0.15 3.16
CA ALA A 291 11.37 1.00 3.20
C ALA A 291 12.52 0.86 2.19
N SER A 292 13.06 -0.36 2.01
CA SER A 292 14.09 -0.63 1.01
C SER A 292 13.54 -0.58 -0.42
N THR A 293 12.37 -1.18 -0.68
CA THR A 293 11.78 -1.22 -2.04
C THR A 293 11.44 0.19 -2.52
N VAL A 294 10.68 0.94 -1.72
CA VAL A 294 10.17 2.26 -2.13
C VAL A 294 11.24 3.33 -1.94
N GLY A 295 11.96 3.31 -0.81
CA GLY A 295 13.04 4.26 -0.51
C GLY A 295 14.24 4.18 -1.46
N SER A 296 14.47 3.04 -2.10
CA SER A 296 15.51 2.92 -3.16
C SER A 296 15.10 3.53 -4.50
N GLY A 297 13.86 4.00 -4.64
CA GLY A 297 13.30 4.53 -5.88
C GLY A 297 12.48 3.53 -6.67
N GLY A 298 12.11 2.40 -6.08
CA GLY A 298 11.06 1.52 -6.62
C GLY A 298 9.72 2.23 -6.68
N SER A 299 8.80 1.72 -7.48
CA SER A 299 7.49 2.32 -7.69
C SER A 299 6.41 1.51 -7.00
N GLY A 300 5.65 2.14 -6.12
CA GLY A 300 4.54 1.52 -5.39
C GLY A 300 4.19 2.29 -4.13
N GLY A 301 2.99 2.05 -3.60
CA GLY A 301 2.46 2.74 -2.43
C GLY A 301 3.00 2.18 -1.11
N VAL A 302 2.90 2.98 -0.07
CA VAL A 302 3.21 2.56 1.31
C VAL A 302 1.95 2.23 2.12
N PHE A 303 0.76 2.46 1.56
CA PHE A 303 -0.51 2.32 2.27
C PHE A 303 -0.79 0.87 2.70
N ALA A 304 -0.82 -0.09 1.74
CA ALA A 304 -1.04 -1.50 2.07
C ALA A 304 0.03 -2.07 3.02
N PRO A 305 1.33 -1.80 2.84
CA PRO A 305 2.34 -2.16 3.83
C PRO A 305 2.07 -1.59 5.23
N THR A 306 1.56 -0.36 5.34
CA THR A 306 1.21 0.25 6.64
C THR A 306 0.06 -0.50 7.30
N LEU A 307 -0.98 -0.87 6.53
CA LEU A 307 -2.07 -1.71 7.03
C LEU A 307 -1.55 -3.07 7.55
N TYR A 308 -0.62 -3.68 6.79
CA TYR A 308 0.01 -4.94 7.20
C TYR A 308 0.77 -4.79 8.52
N ILE A 309 1.66 -3.78 8.62
CA ILE A 309 2.45 -3.50 9.81
C ILE A 309 1.53 -3.27 11.01
N GLY A 310 0.52 -2.42 10.85
CA GLY A 310 -0.48 -2.15 11.88
C GLY A 310 -1.22 -3.42 12.34
N THR A 311 -1.62 -4.27 11.39
CA THR A 311 -2.27 -5.56 11.72
C THR A 311 -1.36 -6.47 12.55
N MET A 312 -0.09 -6.61 12.17
CA MET A 312 0.86 -7.48 12.88
C MET A 312 1.08 -7.02 14.33
N PHE A 313 1.32 -5.73 14.53
CA PHE A 313 1.49 -5.17 15.87
C PHE A 313 0.18 -5.12 16.67
N GLY A 314 -0.96 -4.92 16.00
CA GLY A 314 -2.27 -4.98 16.62
C GLY A 314 -2.60 -6.36 17.15
N LEU A 315 -2.46 -7.40 16.31
CA LEU A 315 -2.63 -8.79 16.73
C LEU A 315 -1.66 -9.16 17.86
N ALA A 316 -0.40 -8.74 17.79
CA ALA A 316 0.56 -8.95 18.85
C ALA A 316 0.10 -8.34 20.17
N ALA A 317 -0.41 -7.11 20.14
CA ALA A 317 -0.97 -6.45 21.33
C ALA A 317 -2.19 -7.20 21.88
N GLY A 318 -3.12 -7.63 21.01
CA GLY A 318 -4.27 -8.43 21.39
C GLY A 318 -3.88 -9.77 22.05
N LEU A 319 -2.91 -10.48 21.48
CA LEU A 319 -2.39 -11.73 22.06
C LEU A 319 -1.70 -11.51 23.41
N ILE A 320 -0.90 -10.47 23.56
CA ILE A 320 -0.28 -10.11 24.85
C ILE A 320 -1.36 -9.86 25.89
N ALA A 321 -2.38 -9.11 25.52
CA ALA A 321 -3.46 -8.77 26.43
C ALA A 321 -4.30 -10.02 26.79
N GLU A 322 -4.56 -10.93 25.86
CA GLU A 322 -5.22 -12.22 26.12
C GLU A 322 -4.38 -13.11 27.02
N MET A 323 -3.07 -13.23 26.79
CA MET A 323 -2.16 -14.00 27.63
C MET A 323 -2.04 -13.42 29.06
N ALA A 324 -2.11 -12.09 29.21
CA ALA A 324 -2.03 -11.43 30.52
C ALA A 324 -3.35 -11.50 31.29
N ALA A 325 -4.49 -11.44 30.60
CA ALA A 325 -5.82 -11.35 31.19
C ALA A 325 -6.90 -12.03 30.32
N PRO A 326 -6.95 -13.36 30.24
CA PRO A 326 -7.82 -14.12 29.31
C PRO A 326 -9.32 -13.82 29.44
N HIS A 327 -9.77 -13.35 30.61
CA HIS A 327 -11.19 -13.09 30.89
C HIS A 327 -11.62 -11.65 30.57
N LEU A 328 -10.67 -10.80 30.19
CA LEU A 328 -10.93 -9.36 29.98
C LEU A 328 -11.09 -8.99 28.52
N ILE A 329 -10.67 -9.85 27.58
CA ILE A 329 -10.66 -9.60 26.15
C ILE A 329 -11.70 -10.45 25.47
N ALA A 330 -12.57 -9.84 24.68
CA ALA A 330 -13.61 -10.56 23.97
C ALA A 330 -13.04 -11.34 22.79
N ASN A 331 -12.16 -10.71 21.99
CA ASN A 331 -11.53 -11.34 20.82
C ASN A 331 -10.20 -10.63 20.47
N PRO A 332 -9.03 -11.30 20.59
CA PRO A 332 -7.74 -10.73 20.29
C PRO A 332 -7.58 -10.33 18.81
N LEU A 333 -8.39 -10.93 17.89
CA LEU A 333 -8.35 -10.61 16.47
C LEU A 333 -8.79 -9.16 16.18
N ASP A 334 -9.68 -8.61 17.00
CA ASP A 334 -10.20 -7.25 16.84
C ASP A 334 -9.08 -6.21 16.97
N TYR A 335 -8.05 -6.52 17.76
CA TYR A 335 -6.87 -5.66 17.92
C TYR A 335 -6.01 -5.61 16.64
N GLY A 336 -6.05 -6.65 15.81
CA GLY A 336 -5.44 -6.61 14.48
C GLY A 336 -6.09 -5.59 13.55
N LEU A 337 -7.43 -5.51 13.58
CA LEU A 337 -8.18 -4.51 12.80
C LEU A 337 -7.98 -3.10 13.37
N LEU A 338 -7.90 -2.95 14.69
CA LEU A 338 -7.58 -1.66 15.33
C LEU A 338 -6.19 -1.17 14.93
N GLY A 339 -5.18 -2.05 15.01
CA GLY A 339 -3.84 -1.72 14.58
C GLY A 339 -3.74 -1.42 13.08
N MET A 340 -4.58 -2.06 12.26
CA MET A 340 -4.68 -1.74 10.83
C MET A 340 -5.17 -0.31 10.60
N GLY A 341 -6.09 0.19 11.45
CA GLY A 341 -6.68 1.53 11.34
C GLY A 341 -5.86 2.65 12.00
N ALA A 342 -4.90 2.28 12.86
CA ALA A 342 -4.09 3.23 13.63
C ALA A 342 -2.79 3.60 12.92
#